data_14c82addb1ae987de824dcaa9b2ae0de
#
_entry.id   14c82addb1ae987de824dcaa9b2ae0de
#
_cell.length_a   1.000
_cell.length_b   1.000
_cell.length_c   1.000
_cell.angle_alpha   90.00
_cell.angle_beta   90.00
_cell.angle_gamma   90.00
#
_symmetry.space_group_name_H-M   'P 1'
#
loop_
_entity.id
_entity.type
_entity.pdbx_description
1 polymer ?
#
loop_
_entity_poly.entity_id
_entity_poly.type
_entity_poly.pdbx_seq_one_letter_code
_entity_poly.pdbx_strand_id
1 'polypeptide(L)' 'MADDDLLTVPEVMARLKLGRSAVYDLIRSKRLHSITIGRARRVPYGAYRAFVASRSEVIG' A
#
# COMPACT_ATOMS: atom_id res chain seq x y z
N MET A 1 12.18 2.21 8.76
CA MET A 1 10.73 2.37 9.03
C MET A 1 10.20 1.06 9.59
N ALA A 2 9.42 1.12 10.66
CA ALA A 2 8.89 -0.08 11.30
C ALA A 2 7.62 -0.57 10.58
N ASP A 3 7.34 -1.87 10.69
CA ASP A 3 6.19 -2.46 10.01
C ASP A 3 4.86 -1.89 10.46
N ASP A 4 4.80 -1.34 11.68
CA ASP A 4 3.58 -0.74 12.20
C ASP A 4 3.46 0.76 11.89
N ASP A 5 4.45 1.34 11.22
CA ASP A 5 4.31 2.71 10.74
C ASP A 5 3.24 2.75 9.66
N LEU A 6 2.56 3.87 9.56
CA LEU A 6 1.45 4.01 8.64
C LEU A 6 1.82 4.98 7.52
N LEU A 7 1.53 4.55 6.28
CA LEU A 7 1.75 5.38 5.10
C LEU A 7 0.43 5.99 4.66
N THR A 8 0.49 7.23 4.19
CA THR A 8 -0.68 7.86 3.55
C THR A 8 -0.82 7.33 2.13
N VAL A 9 -2.00 7.54 1.53
CA VAL A 9 -2.20 7.15 0.13
C VAL A 9 -1.21 7.89 -0.79
N PRO A 10 -1.00 9.21 -0.64
CA PRO A 10 0.01 9.89 -1.48
C PRO A 10 1.42 9.31 -1.32
N GLU A 11 1.78 8.88 -0.11
CA GLU A 11 3.09 8.26 0.10
C GLU A 11 3.21 6.94 -0.65
N VAL A 12 2.15 6.13 -0.63
CA VAL A 12 2.13 4.86 -1.37
C VAL A 12 2.21 5.13 -2.87
N MET A 13 1.46 6.13 -3.35
CA MET A 13 1.52 6.52 -4.75
C MET A 13 2.93 6.86 -5.18
N ALA A 14 3.63 7.63 -4.38
CA ALA A 14 4.99 8.03 -4.70
C ALA A 14 5.95 6.84 -4.69
N ARG A 15 5.81 5.97 -3.71
CA ARG A 15 6.70 4.80 -3.58
C ARG A 15 6.50 3.78 -4.68
N LEU A 16 5.25 3.55 -5.07
CA LEU A 16 4.93 2.60 -6.13
C LEU A 16 4.94 3.24 -7.50
N LYS A 17 5.02 4.56 -7.55
CA LYS A 17 4.98 5.34 -8.79
C LYS A 17 3.70 5.05 -9.58
N LEU A 18 2.60 4.97 -8.86
CA LEU A 18 1.28 4.73 -9.43
C LEU A 18 0.38 5.92 -9.17
N GLY A 19 -0.63 6.07 -10.01
CA GLY A 19 -1.64 7.09 -9.80
C GLY A 19 -2.61 6.72 -8.69
N ARG A 20 -3.43 7.70 -8.27
CA ARG A 20 -4.39 7.49 -7.19
C ARG A 20 -5.37 6.36 -7.51
N SER A 21 -5.90 6.33 -8.73
CA SER A 21 -6.87 5.30 -9.12
C SER A 21 -6.27 3.91 -9.00
N ALA A 22 -5.03 3.74 -9.43
CA ALA A 22 -4.37 2.44 -9.37
C ALA A 22 -4.19 1.99 -7.91
N VAL A 23 -3.78 2.90 -7.03
CA VAL A 23 -3.59 2.57 -5.62
C VAL A 23 -4.93 2.20 -4.98
N TYR A 24 -5.98 2.97 -5.25
CA TYR A 24 -7.30 2.65 -4.69
C TYR A 24 -7.84 1.33 -5.23
N ASP A 25 -7.56 1.00 -6.48
CA ASP A 25 -7.94 -0.31 -7.01
C ASP A 25 -7.27 -1.44 -6.27
N LEU A 26 -5.99 -1.29 -5.93
CA LEU A 26 -5.28 -2.29 -5.15
C LEU A 26 -5.91 -2.45 -3.76
N ILE A 27 -6.32 -1.34 -3.16
CA ILE A 27 -6.95 -1.36 -1.85
C ILE A 27 -8.32 -2.02 -1.92
N ARG A 28 -9.13 -1.66 -2.92
CA ARG A 28 -10.48 -2.22 -3.05
C ARG A 28 -10.45 -3.71 -3.36
N SER A 29 -9.49 -4.15 -4.13
CA SER A 29 -9.36 -5.57 -4.51
C SER A 29 -8.68 -6.40 -3.41
N LYS A 30 -8.31 -5.77 -2.30
CA LYS A 30 -7.66 -6.42 -1.17
C LYS A 30 -6.25 -6.91 -1.48
N ARG A 31 -5.67 -6.48 -2.58
CA ARG A 31 -4.29 -6.80 -2.91
C ARG A 31 -3.32 -6.03 -2.01
N LEU A 32 -3.71 -4.82 -1.64
CA LEU A 32 -2.93 -3.99 -0.73
C LEU A 32 -3.77 -3.72 0.50
N HIS A 33 -3.35 -4.28 1.63
CA HIS A 33 -4.09 -4.10 2.88
C HIS A 33 -4.01 -2.65 3.34
N SER A 34 -5.13 -2.14 3.81
CA SER A 34 -5.19 -0.78 4.36
C SER A 34 -6.13 -0.77 5.56
N ILE A 35 -5.99 0.27 6.37
CA ILE A 35 -6.87 0.48 7.52
C ILE A 35 -7.44 1.89 7.44
N THR A 36 -8.55 2.11 8.13
CA THR A 36 -9.18 3.42 8.21
C THR A 36 -9.16 3.86 9.66
N ILE A 37 -8.61 5.04 9.92
CA ILE A 37 -8.60 5.65 11.25
C ILE A 37 -9.43 6.91 11.15
N GLY A 38 -10.64 6.85 11.75
CA GLY A 38 -11.60 7.91 11.55
C GLY A 38 -11.95 8.03 10.07
N ARG A 39 -11.61 9.16 9.47
CA ARG A 39 -11.83 9.37 8.03
C ARG A 39 -10.57 9.21 7.21
N ALA A 40 -9.45 8.88 7.86
CA ALA A 40 -8.17 8.82 7.18
C ALA A 40 -7.84 7.37 6.82
N ARG A 41 -7.51 7.15 5.56
CA ARG A 41 -7.07 5.83 5.12
C ARG A 41 -5.55 5.77 5.21
N ARG A 42 -5.06 4.68 5.74
CA ARG A 42 -3.62 4.49 5.92
C ARG A 42 -3.25 3.07 5.51
N VAL A 43 -2.01 2.90 5.07
CA VAL A 43 -1.45 1.60 4.68
C VAL A 43 -0.32 1.28 5.63
N PRO A 44 -0.42 0.20 6.43
CA PRO A 44 0.69 -0.20 7.28
C PRO A 44 1.92 -0.50 6.42
N TYR A 45 3.09 -0.08 6.89
CA TYR A 45 4.32 -0.29 6.12
C TYR A 45 4.58 -1.76 5.85
N GLY A 46 4.26 -2.63 6.82
CA GLY A 46 4.40 -4.06 6.62
C GLY A 46 3.54 -4.58 5.48
N ALA A 47 2.32 -4.04 5.34
CA ALA A 47 1.45 -4.41 4.24
C ALA A 47 2.02 -3.94 2.90
N TYR A 48 2.59 -2.73 2.87
CA TYR A 48 3.24 -2.22 1.68
C TYR A 48 4.41 -3.13 1.29
N ARG A 49 5.25 -3.50 2.25
CA ARG A 49 6.40 -4.38 1.99
C ARG A 49 5.96 -5.74 1.48
N ALA A 50 4.92 -6.30 2.09
CA ALA A 50 4.41 -7.60 1.66
C ALA A 50 3.89 -7.55 0.23
N PHE A 51 3.22 -6.45 -0.13
CA PHE A 51 2.73 -6.27 -1.48
C PHE A 51 3.89 -6.22 -2.48
N VAL A 52 4.92 -5.43 -2.17
CA VAL A 52 6.08 -5.30 -3.05
C VAL A 52 6.81 -6.63 -3.18
N ALA A 53 6.97 -7.34 -2.07
CA ALA A 53 7.64 -8.63 -2.09
C ALA A 53 6.90 -9.65 -2.95
N SER A 54 5.58 -9.68 -2.86
CA SER A 54 4.80 -10.61 -3.67
C SER A 54 4.88 -10.29 -5.16
N ARG A 55 4.98 -9.02 -5.51
CA ARG A 55 5.13 -8.61 -6.90
C ARG A 55 6.53 -8.93 -7.42
N SER A 56 7.53 -8.76 -6.57
CA SER A 56 8.91 -9.05 -6.96
C SER A 56 9.14 -10.51 -7.31
N GLU A 57 8.44 -11.40 -6.66
CA GLU A 57 8.56 -12.83 -6.91
C GLU A 57 8.12 -13.22 -8.31
N VAL A 58 7.24 -12.44 -8.90
CA VAL A 58 6.69 -12.74 -10.22
C VAL A 58 7.71 -12.46 -11.33
N ILE A 59 8.66 -11.60 -11.05
CA ILE A 59 9.63 -11.16 -12.05
C ILE A 59 10.70 -12.21 -12.31
N GLY A 60 10.90 -13.09 -11.37
CA GLY A 60 11.95 -14.12 -11.38
C GLY A 60 12.25 -14.77 -12.68
#